data_e2df774b66b1b89d7e9a66e503e02fae
#
_entry.id   e2df774b66b1b89d7e9a66e503e02fae
#
_cell.length_a   1.000
_cell.length_b   1.000
_cell.length_c   1.000
_cell.angle_alpha   90.00
_cell.angle_beta   90.00
_cell.angle_gamma   90.00
#
_symmetry.space_group_name_H-M   'P 1'
#
loop_
_entity.id
_entity.type
_entity.pdbx_description
1 polymer ?
#
loop_
_entity_poly.entity_id
_entity_poly.type
_entity_poly.pdbx_seq_one_letter_code
_entity_poly.pdbx_strand_id
1 'polypeptide(L)'
;MRSIKSGGFTLIELVVVVVILGILAAVAAPKFMDLQRDARISKLNGLQAAIKSAGHITLSKSVIAGIEHYPAENDGAGLSVHYLCLDGSASDSCNSSNGIAVSYGYPAVLNNPLELEEAGILRALDIDYKKHNASDRKDHDWQYKVKVVSGLDIHMLIGPSDIELPEYNVSGGAVDEASKKGCYVVYGNPHKDANGSIKRVIDISTDGC
;
A
#
# COMPACT_ATOMS: atom_id res chain seq x y z
N MET A 1 3.80 -8.08 -68.88
CA MET A 1 3.67 -7.36 -67.62
C MET A 1 2.19 -7.19 -67.37
N ARG A 2 1.66 -7.80 -66.28
CA ARG A 2 0.26 -7.67 -65.87
C ARG A 2 0.14 -6.42 -64.98
N SER A 3 -0.56 -5.38 -65.46
CA SER A 3 -0.87 -4.19 -64.67
C SER A 3 -1.89 -4.55 -63.57
N ILE A 4 -1.51 -4.44 -62.32
CA ILE A 4 -2.39 -4.57 -61.18
C ILE A 4 -3.19 -3.26 -61.06
N LYS A 5 -4.48 -3.28 -61.36
CA LYS A 5 -5.39 -2.15 -61.10
C LYS A 5 -5.51 -1.96 -59.57
N SER A 6 -4.93 -0.90 -59.03
CA SER A 6 -5.21 -0.46 -57.68
C SER A 6 -6.61 0.13 -57.61
N GLY A 7 -7.56 -0.57 -56.98
CA GLY A 7 -8.86 -0.01 -56.62
C GLY A 7 -8.69 1.06 -55.56
N GLY A 8 -9.14 2.29 -55.79
CA GLY A 8 -9.17 3.36 -54.79
C GLY A 8 -10.31 3.15 -53.83
N PHE A 9 -10.09 3.51 -52.53
CA PHE A 9 -11.10 3.51 -51.49
C PHE A 9 -12.16 4.60 -51.77
N THR A 10 -13.44 4.28 -51.62
CA THR A 10 -14.50 5.28 -51.80
C THR A 10 -14.68 6.11 -50.53
N LEU A 11 -15.05 7.39 -50.68
CA LEU A 11 -15.30 8.28 -49.53
C LEU A 11 -16.40 7.73 -48.62
N ILE A 12 -17.42 7.07 -49.20
CA ILE A 12 -18.54 6.50 -48.45
C ILE A 12 -18.10 5.30 -47.58
N GLU A 13 -17.19 4.47 -48.06
CA GLU A 13 -16.63 3.36 -47.28
C GLU A 13 -15.88 3.87 -46.05
N LEU A 14 -15.12 4.96 -46.21
CA LEU A 14 -14.43 5.57 -45.06
C LEU A 14 -15.44 6.16 -44.03
N VAL A 15 -16.45 6.91 -44.52
CA VAL A 15 -17.44 7.55 -43.64
C VAL A 15 -18.24 6.51 -42.88
N VAL A 16 -18.71 5.43 -43.53
CA VAL A 16 -19.46 4.36 -42.86
C VAL A 16 -18.62 3.71 -41.76
N VAL A 17 -17.35 3.42 -42.02
CA VAL A 17 -16.46 2.82 -41.02
C VAL A 17 -16.25 3.73 -39.80
N VAL A 18 -15.99 5.02 -40.02
CA VAL A 18 -15.79 5.93 -38.86
C VAL A 18 -17.05 6.15 -38.03
N VAL A 19 -18.24 6.13 -38.65
CA VAL A 19 -19.52 6.21 -37.95
C VAL A 19 -19.74 4.96 -37.09
N ILE A 20 -19.48 3.76 -37.64
CA ILE A 20 -19.62 2.51 -36.87
C ILE A 20 -18.63 2.49 -35.72
N LEU A 21 -17.36 2.86 -35.95
CA LEU A 21 -16.34 2.94 -34.91
C LEU A 21 -16.72 3.95 -33.83
N GLY A 22 -17.30 5.10 -34.19
CA GLY A 22 -17.78 6.10 -33.25
C GLY A 22 -18.86 5.57 -32.32
N ILE A 23 -19.82 4.82 -32.85
CA ILE A 23 -20.90 4.21 -32.04
C ILE A 23 -20.32 3.14 -31.10
N LEU A 24 -19.43 2.28 -31.62
CA LEU A 24 -18.78 1.24 -30.78
C LEU A 24 -17.93 1.85 -29.68
N ALA A 25 -17.16 2.90 -29.98
CA ALA A 25 -16.33 3.60 -29.02
C ALA A 25 -17.17 4.25 -27.90
N ALA A 26 -18.33 4.85 -28.22
CA ALA A 26 -19.22 5.47 -27.24
C ALA A 26 -19.76 4.47 -26.21
N VAL A 27 -19.98 3.21 -26.60
CA VAL A 27 -20.45 2.15 -25.70
C VAL A 27 -19.31 1.48 -24.93
N ALA A 28 -18.14 1.36 -25.58
CA ALA A 28 -16.99 0.67 -25.00
C ALA A 28 -16.26 1.50 -23.92
N ALA A 29 -16.14 2.82 -24.12
CA ALA A 29 -15.38 3.69 -23.24
C ALA A 29 -15.81 3.61 -21.75
N PRO A 30 -17.09 3.73 -21.38
CA PRO A 30 -17.49 3.64 -19.96
C PRO A 30 -17.16 2.27 -19.36
N LYS A 31 -17.31 1.18 -20.11
CA LYS A 31 -16.98 -0.16 -19.61
C LYS A 31 -15.49 -0.34 -19.34
N PHE A 32 -14.62 0.28 -20.13
CA PHE A 32 -13.18 0.24 -19.86
C PHE A 32 -12.80 1.00 -18.59
N MET A 33 -13.48 2.10 -18.29
CA MET A 33 -13.25 2.85 -17.03
C MET A 33 -13.66 2.03 -15.82
N ASP A 34 -14.80 1.34 -15.86
CA ASP A 34 -15.25 0.44 -14.78
C ASP A 34 -14.25 -0.70 -14.55
N LEU A 35 -13.72 -1.32 -15.63
CA LEU A 35 -12.73 -2.38 -15.53
C LEU A 35 -11.41 -1.92 -14.88
N GLN A 36 -10.97 -0.69 -15.16
CA GLN A 36 -9.78 -0.13 -14.52
C GLN A 36 -9.98 0.04 -13.02
N ARG A 37 -11.14 0.55 -12.62
CA ARG A 37 -11.51 0.70 -11.21
C ARG A 37 -11.52 -0.66 -10.50
N ASP A 38 -12.20 -1.65 -11.08
CA ASP A 38 -12.28 -3.00 -10.51
C ASP A 38 -10.90 -3.68 -10.41
N ALA A 39 -10.03 -3.46 -11.39
CA ALA A 39 -8.65 -3.95 -11.36
C ALA A 39 -7.85 -3.33 -10.20
N ARG A 40 -7.99 -2.02 -9.94
CA ARG A 40 -7.35 -1.35 -8.81
C ARG A 40 -7.88 -1.85 -7.47
N ILE A 41 -9.18 -2.01 -7.33
CA ILE A 41 -9.80 -2.58 -6.13
C ILE A 41 -9.29 -4.00 -5.89
N SER A 42 -9.18 -4.82 -6.92
CA SER A 42 -8.64 -6.18 -6.82
C SER A 42 -7.17 -6.18 -6.37
N LYS A 43 -6.34 -5.26 -6.89
CA LYS A 43 -4.96 -5.08 -6.43
C LYS A 43 -4.90 -4.70 -4.95
N LEU A 44 -5.74 -3.77 -4.47
CA LEU A 44 -5.80 -3.38 -3.06
C LEU A 44 -6.24 -4.53 -2.16
N ASN A 45 -7.23 -5.32 -2.57
CA ASN A 45 -7.65 -6.51 -1.83
C ASN A 45 -6.52 -7.52 -1.71
N GLY A 46 -5.75 -7.73 -2.80
CA GLY A 46 -4.55 -8.55 -2.80
C GLY A 46 -3.49 -8.03 -1.82
N LEU A 47 -3.23 -6.71 -1.82
CA LEU A 47 -2.32 -6.07 -0.88
C LEU A 47 -2.78 -6.23 0.57
N GLN A 48 -4.07 -6.04 0.86
CA GLN A 48 -4.63 -6.24 2.20
C GLN A 48 -4.43 -7.70 2.68
N ALA A 49 -4.64 -8.66 1.79
CA ALA A 49 -4.39 -10.07 2.10
C ALA A 49 -2.91 -10.36 2.35
N ALA A 50 -2.01 -9.77 1.55
CA ALA A 50 -0.56 -9.87 1.75
C ALA A 50 -0.13 -9.27 3.09
N ILE A 51 -0.64 -8.10 3.47
CA ILE A 51 -0.39 -7.47 4.78
C ILE A 51 -0.80 -8.40 5.93
N LYS A 52 -1.99 -8.98 5.85
CA LYS A 52 -2.48 -9.92 6.87
C LYS A 52 -1.57 -11.16 6.97
N SER A 53 -1.19 -11.72 5.82
CA SER A 53 -0.29 -12.88 5.75
C SER A 53 1.10 -12.57 6.31
N ALA A 54 1.72 -11.45 5.88
CA ALA A 54 3.00 -11.00 6.39
C ALA A 54 2.96 -10.79 7.91
N GLY A 55 1.87 -10.21 8.42
CA GLY A 55 1.66 -10.06 9.86
C GLY A 55 1.65 -11.38 10.62
N HIS A 56 0.96 -12.40 10.10
CA HIS A 56 0.92 -13.73 10.73
C HIS A 56 2.28 -14.45 10.67
N ILE A 57 2.99 -14.35 9.54
CA ILE A 57 4.33 -14.95 9.39
C ILE A 57 5.30 -14.29 10.36
N THR A 58 5.30 -12.95 10.43
CA THR A 58 6.18 -12.20 11.34
C THR A 58 5.88 -12.54 12.80
N LEU A 59 4.60 -12.58 13.19
CA LEU A 59 4.20 -12.98 14.54
C LEU A 59 4.72 -14.38 14.89
N SER A 60 4.53 -15.34 14.01
CA SER A 60 4.97 -16.73 14.24
C SER A 60 6.48 -16.79 14.47
N LYS A 61 7.26 -16.08 13.66
CA LYS A 61 8.72 -15.99 13.81
C LYS A 61 9.12 -15.24 15.09
N SER A 62 8.40 -14.16 15.44
CA SER A 62 8.64 -13.38 16.66
C SER A 62 8.40 -14.21 17.93
N VAL A 63 7.36 -15.08 17.92
CA VAL A 63 7.10 -16.03 19.00
C VAL A 63 8.25 -17.03 19.15
N ILE A 64 8.75 -17.58 18.05
CA ILE A 64 9.91 -18.48 18.07
C ILE A 64 11.17 -17.77 18.61
N ALA A 65 11.35 -16.49 18.26
CA ALA A 65 12.46 -15.66 18.71
C ALA A 65 12.27 -15.06 20.12
N GLY A 66 11.08 -15.19 20.75
CA GLY A 66 10.77 -14.68 22.09
C GLY A 66 10.65 -13.16 22.17
N ILE A 67 10.34 -12.50 21.06
CA ILE A 67 10.23 -11.02 20.99
C ILE A 67 8.81 -10.51 20.75
N GLU A 68 7.80 -11.37 20.83
CA GLU A 68 6.40 -11.04 20.55
C GLU A 68 5.74 -10.14 21.64
N HIS A 69 6.42 -9.92 22.75
CA HIS A 69 5.88 -9.12 23.86
C HIS A 69 6.33 -7.66 23.84
N TYR A 70 7.34 -7.33 23.04
CA TYR A 70 7.95 -6.01 23.04
C TYR A 70 7.21 -5.04 22.12
N PRO A 71 6.79 -3.86 22.64
CA PRO A 71 6.28 -2.78 21.79
C PRO A 71 7.43 -2.11 21.02
N ALA A 72 7.09 -1.46 19.90
CA ALA A 72 7.93 -0.39 19.37
C ALA A 72 7.59 0.88 20.16
N GLU A 73 8.52 1.43 20.92
CA GLU A 73 8.31 2.57 21.80
C GLU A 73 9.24 3.74 21.45
N ASN A 74 8.74 4.95 21.67
CA ASN A 74 9.55 6.15 21.71
C ASN A 74 9.58 6.61 23.18
N ASP A 75 10.67 6.33 23.86
CA ASP A 75 10.85 6.57 25.30
C ASP A 75 11.42 7.96 25.62
N GLY A 76 11.47 8.86 24.64
CA GLY A 76 12.05 10.20 24.79
C GLY A 76 13.60 10.24 24.68
N ALA A 77 14.27 9.10 24.84
CA ALA A 77 15.71 8.94 24.58
C ALA A 77 15.97 8.47 23.13
N GLY A 78 14.92 7.98 22.46
CA GLY A 78 14.96 7.52 21.09
C GLY A 78 13.84 6.53 20.77
N LEU A 79 13.93 5.92 19.59
CA LEU A 79 13.02 4.86 19.16
C LEU A 79 13.62 3.50 19.62
N SER A 80 12.96 2.86 20.59
CA SER A 80 13.25 1.49 20.99
C SER A 80 12.44 0.53 20.14
N VAL A 81 13.10 -0.26 19.31
CA VAL A 81 12.48 -1.21 18.38
C VAL A 81 13.25 -2.52 18.38
N HIS A 82 12.51 -3.62 18.46
CA HIS A 82 13.07 -4.94 18.25
C HIS A 82 13.04 -5.30 16.77
N TYR A 83 14.09 -5.96 16.29
CA TYR A 83 14.19 -6.41 14.92
C TYR A 83 14.18 -7.93 14.84
N LEU A 84 13.32 -8.45 13.98
CA LEU A 84 13.32 -9.84 13.57
C LEU A 84 14.24 -9.98 12.37
N CYS A 85 15.26 -10.82 12.47
CA CYS A 85 16.14 -11.11 11.34
C CYS A 85 15.38 -11.78 10.19
N LEU A 86 15.83 -11.58 8.95
CA LEU A 86 15.19 -12.20 7.79
C LEU A 86 15.28 -13.73 7.82
N ASP A 87 16.27 -14.30 8.51
CA ASP A 87 16.36 -15.74 8.81
C ASP A 87 15.42 -16.21 9.92
N GLY A 88 14.72 -15.27 10.58
CA GLY A 88 13.75 -15.55 11.65
C GLY A 88 14.36 -15.61 13.04
N SER A 89 15.65 -15.34 13.22
CA SER A 89 16.28 -15.22 14.54
C SER A 89 16.11 -13.82 15.12
N ALA A 90 16.10 -13.69 16.45
CA ALA A 90 16.26 -12.42 17.13
C ALA A 90 17.73 -12.32 17.54
N SER A 91 18.45 -11.38 16.97
CA SER A 91 19.86 -11.20 17.21
C SER A 91 20.20 -9.73 17.30
N ASP A 92 21.12 -9.37 18.20
CA ASP A 92 21.63 -8.01 18.35
C ASP A 92 22.36 -7.49 17.08
N SER A 93 22.61 -8.37 16.11
CA SER A 93 23.15 -8.00 14.79
C SER A 93 22.08 -7.53 13.81
N CYS A 94 20.79 -7.68 14.13
CA CYS A 94 19.70 -7.23 13.29
C CYS A 94 19.30 -5.79 13.62
N ASN A 95 19.12 -5.01 12.57
CA ASN A 95 18.84 -3.59 12.65
C ASN A 95 17.92 -3.15 11.50
N SER A 96 17.72 -1.85 11.36
CA SER A 96 16.89 -1.28 10.30
C SER A 96 17.31 -1.63 8.88
N SER A 97 18.55 -2.04 8.65
CA SER A 97 19.06 -2.36 7.32
C SER A 97 18.81 -3.82 6.92
N ASN A 98 18.79 -4.76 7.87
CA ASN A 98 18.73 -6.20 7.61
C ASN A 98 17.63 -6.96 8.35
N GLY A 99 16.83 -6.29 9.18
CA GLY A 99 15.75 -6.89 9.96
C GLY A 99 14.40 -6.27 9.69
N ILE A 100 13.33 -6.94 10.12
CA ILE A 100 11.96 -6.42 10.13
C ILE A 100 11.71 -5.83 11.52
N ALA A 101 11.44 -4.53 11.60
CA ALA A 101 11.02 -3.88 12.82
C ALA A 101 9.67 -4.44 13.28
N VAL A 102 9.56 -4.82 14.55
CA VAL A 102 8.34 -5.43 15.09
C VAL A 102 7.82 -4.67 16.31
N SER A 103 6.50 -4.68 16.46
CA SER A 103 5.76 -4.24 17.62
C SER A 103 4.76 -5.32 18.00
N TYR A 104 4.86 -5.83 19.24
CA TYR A 104 4.07 -6.96 19.69
C TYR A 104 4.09 -8.16 18.72
N GLY A 105 5.26 -8.44 18.16
CA GLY A 105 5.47 -9.54 17.23
C GLY A 105 4.97 -9.33 15.79
N TYR A 106 4.30 -8.23 15.51
CA TYR A 106 3.84 -7.86 14.16
C TYR A 106 4.76 -6.83 13.53
N PRO A 107 4.81 -6.73 12.19
CA PRO A 107 5.58 -5.67 11.54
C PRO A 107 5.17 -4.29 12.07
N ALA A 108 6.12 -3.47 12.45
CA ALA A 108 5.85 -2.13 12.96
C ALA A 108 5.65 -1.11 11.82
N VAL A 109 5.04 0.03 12.15
CA VAL A 109 5.12 1.26 11.35
C VAL A 109 5.95 2.25 12.15
N LEU A 110 7.03 2.72 11.57
CA LEU A 110 7.93 3.67 12.19
C LEU A 110 7.81 5.02 11.48
N ASN A 111 7.84 6.10 12.25
CA ASN A 111 7.92 7.45 11.74
C ASN A 111 9.21 8.08 12.27
N ASN A 112 10.28 7.90 11.54
CA ASN A 112 11.58 8.44 11.93
C ASN A 112 12.25 9.12 10.73
N PRO A 113 12.83 10.32 10.89
CA PRO A 113 13.55 11.02 9.82
C PRO A 113 14.80 10.27 9.30
N LEU A 114 15.20 9.17 9.94
CA LEU A 114 16.35 8.35 9.58
C LEU A 114 16.01 7.20 8.60
N GLU A 115 14.96 7.31 7.79
CA GLU A 115 14.55 6.32 6.78
C GLU A 115 14.16 4.93 7.36
N LEU A 116 13.79 4.87 8.64
CA LEU A 116 13.35 3.62 9.28
C LEU A 116 11.92 3.21 8.92
N GLU A 117 11.18 4.06 8.21
CA GLU A 117 9.78 3.82 7.82
C GLU A 117 9.63 2.50 7.04
N GLU A 118 10.67 2.12 6.28
CA GLU A 118 10.68 0.93 5.42
C GLU A 118 11.04 -0.37 6.16
N ALA A 119 11.61 -0.27 7.36
CA ALA A 119 12.12 -1.43 8.09
C ALA A 119 11.03 -2.35 8.66
N GLY A 120 9.78 -1.92 8.68
CA GLY A 120 8.65 -2.67 9.24
C GLY A 120 7.83 -3.41 8.20
N ILE A 121 6.55 -3.00 8.06
CA ILE A 121 5.58 -3.69 7.20
C ILE A 121 5.99 -3.72 5.71
N LEU A 122 6.60 -2.66 5.19
CA LEU A 122 7.02 -2.62 3.79
C LEU A 122 8.08 -3.69 3.48
N ARG A 123 9.04 -3.87 4.37
CA ARG A 123 10.06 -4.92 4.24
C ARG A 123 9.47 -6.32 4.37
N ALA A 124 8.45 -6.49 5.22
CA ALA A 124 7.78 -7.77 5.38
C ALA A 124 6.92 -8.17 4.16
N LEU A 125 6.55 -7.21 3.32
CA LEU A 125 5.69 -7.43 2.13
C LEU A 125 6.47 -7.82 0.87
N ASP A 126 7.75 -7.46 0.77
CA ASP A 126 8.56 -7.67 -0.45
C ASP A 126 7.85 -7.18 -1.72
N ILE A 127 7.39 -5.93 -1.71
CA ILE A 127 6.70 -5.27 -2.83
C ILE A 127 7.56 -4.14 -3.40
N ASP A 128 7.33 -3.78 -4.67
CA ASP A 128 7.96 -2.61 -5.29
C ASP A 128 7.23 -1.34 -4.89
N TYR A 129 7.90 -0.46 -4.12
CA TYR A 129 7.29 0.73 -3.54
C TYR A 129 8.22 1.94 -3.52
N LYS A 130 7.61 3.12 -3.40
CA LYS A 130 8.32 4.38 -3.18
C LYS A 130 7.53 5.31 -2.26
N LYS A 131 8.22 6.22 -1.59
CA LYS A 131 7.57 7.24 -0.76
C LYS A 131 6.75 8.19 -1.64
N HIS A 132 5.55 8.59 -1.20
CA HIS A 132 4.58 9.34 -2.02
C HIS A 132 5.10 10.68 -2.57
N ASN A 133 6.07 11.32 -1.90
CA ASN A 133 6.67 12.59 -2.30
C ASN A 133 7.96 12.44 -3.15
N ALA A 134 8.37 11.21 -3.46
CA ALA A 134 9.53 10.97 -4.31
C ALA A 134 9.21 11.31 -5.78
N SER A 135 10.19 11.87 -6.48
CA SER A 135 10.03 12.30 -7.88
C SER A 135 9.86 11.12 -8.86
N ASP A 136 10.42 9.96 -8.50
CA ASP A 136 10.41 8.71 -9.24
C ASP A 136 9.31 7.72 -8.81
N ARG A 137 8.35 8.17 -7.98
CA ARG A 137 7.31 7.27 -7.42
C ARG A 137 6.50 6.55 -8.48
N LYS A 138 6.25 7.18 -9.64
CA LYS A 138 5.43 6.61 -10.72
C LYS A 138 6.11 5.48 -11.47
N ASP A 139 7.40 5.27 -11.26
CA ASP A 139 8.18 4.17 -11.82
C ASP A 139 8.04 2.87 -11.00
N HIS A 140 7.33 2.96 -9.86
CA HIS A 140 7.07 1.86 -8.94
C HIS A 140 5.60 1.46 -8.92
N ASP A 141 5.27 0.24 -8.50
CA ASP A 141 3.88 -0.25 -8.45
C ASP A 141 3.07 0.40 -7.32
N TRP A 142 3.73 0.65 -6.19
CA TRP A 142 3.11 1.14 -4.96
C TRP A 142 3.80 2.39 -4.44
N GLN A 143 3.02 3.22 -3.77
CA GLN A 143 3.54 4.32 -2.96
C GLN A 143 3.04 4.22 -1.53
N TYR A 144 3.78 4.83 -0.60
CA TYR A 144 3.36 4.90 0.80
C TYR A 144 3.47 6.31 1.37
N LYS A 145 2.67 6.56 2.41
CA LYS A 145 2.67 7.77 3.22
C LYS A 145 2.49 7.39 4.69
N VAL A 146 3.32 7.93 5.56
CA VAL A 146 3.21 7.70 7.01
C VAL A 146 2.58 8.91 7.67
N LYS A 147 1.66 8.67 8.60
CA LYS A 147 1.00 9.69 9.40
C LYS A 147 1.03 9.30 10.87
N VAL A 148 1.51 10.18 11.72
CA VAL A 148 1.35 10.08 13.16
C VAL A 148 -0.04 10.58 13.53
N VAL A 149 -0.82 9.72 14.16
CA VAL A 149 -2.17 10.04 14.63
C VAL A 149 -2.09 10.63 16.04
N SER A 150 -1.47 9.90 16.98
CA SER A 150 -1.15 10.41 18.30
C SER A 150 -0.10 9.50 18.96
N GLY A 151 0.95 10.07 19.53
CA GLY A 151 1.99 9.28 20.23
C GLY A 151 2.54 8.15 19.37
N LEU A 152 2.29 6.90 19.75
CA LEU A 152 2.71 5.68 19.05
C LEU A 152 1.67 5.15 18.06
N ASP A 153 0.52 5.79 17.96
CA ASP A 153 -0.49 5.47 16.95
C ASP A 153 -0.07 6.07 15.60
N ILE A 154 0.65 5.26 14.84
CA ILE A 154 1.24 5.63 13.56
C ILE A 154 0.58 4.78 12.48
N HIS A 155 0.06 5.43 11.47
CA HIS A 155 -0.57 4.78 10.33
C HIS A 155 0.25 4.95 9.06
N MET A 156 0.31 3.88 8.27
CA MET A 156 0.88 3.89 6.92
C MET A 156 -0.22 3.66 5.90
N LEU A 157 -0.34 4.55 4.95
CA LEU A 157 -1.18 4.40 3.78
C LEU A 157 -0.34 3.81 2.66
N ILE A 158 -0.83 2.76 2.01
CA ILE A 158 -0.17 2.13 0.86
C ILE A 158 -1.18 2.08 -0.28
N GLY A 159 -0.87 2.69 -1.39
CA GLY A 159 -1.77 2.77 -2.56
C GLY A 159 -1.02 2.68 -3.88
N PRO A 160 -1.74 2.58 -5.01
CA PRO A 160 -1.14 2.60 -6.34
C PRO A 160 -0.34 3.89 -6.56
N SER A 161 0.80 3.80 -7.23
CA SER A 161 1.70 4.94 -7.42
C SER A 161 1.16 5.98 -8.42
N ASP A 162 0.21 5.60 -9.26
CA ASP A 162 -0.45 6.45 -10.27
C ASP A 162 -1.62 7.29 -9.71
N ILE A 163 -2.04 7.04 -8.46
CA ILE A 163 -3.13 7.78 -7.78
C ILE A 163 -2.55 8.56 -6.61
N GLU A 164 -2.97 9.82 -6.44
CA GLU A 164 -2.55 10.62 -5.30
C GLU A 164 -3.14 10.07 -3.99
N LEU A 165 -2.28 9.91 -2.97
CA LEU A 165 -2.75 9.55 -1.63
C LEU A 165 -3.35 10.78 -0.95
N PRO A 166 -4.52 10.67 -0.33
CA PRO A 166 -5.17 11.80 0.33
C PRO A 166 -4.39 12.27 1.55
N GLU A 167 -4.72 13.49 2.01
CA GLU A 167 -4.34 13.89 3.37
C GLU A 167 -5.15 13.06 4.36
N TYR A 168 -4.43 12.28 5.17
CA TYR A 168 -5.02 11.36 6.14
C TYR A 168 -5.10 12.04 7.50
N ASN A 169 -6.30 12.31 7.96
CA ASN A 169 -6.55 12.94 9.24
C ASN A 169 -7.42 12.06 10.13
N VAL A 170 -7.00 11.94 11.38
CA VAL A 170 -7.75 11.21 12.42
C VAL A 170 -8.05 12.20 13.54
N SER A 171 -9.31 12.32 13.92
CA SER A 171 -9.76 13.19 15.00
C SER A 171 -10.68 12.40 15.93
N GLY A 172 -10.37 12.43 17.22
CA GLY A 172 -11.16 11.69 18.23
C GLY A 172 -11.18 10.16 18.02
N GLY A 173 -10.13 9.58 17.40
CA GLY A 173 -10.04 8.15 17.12
C GLY A 173 -10.81 7.70 15.87
N ALA A 174 -11.42 8.62 15.11
CA ALA A 174 -12.09 8.32 13.85
C ALA A 174 -11.37 8.98 12.67
N VAL A 175 -11.29 8.26 11.55
CA VAL A 175 -10.79 8.77 10.26
C VAL A 175 -11.82 9.73 9.68
N ASP A 176 -11.39 10.92 9.25
CA ASP A 176 -12.29 11.89 8.64
C ASP A 176 -12.84 11.42 7.27
N GLU A 177 -13.98 12.00 6.85
CA GLU A 177 -14.65 11.60 5.60
C GLU A 177 -13.82 11.92 4.35
N ALA A 178 -12.97 12.95 4.39
CA ALA A 178 -12.09 13.29 3.27
C ALA A 178 -10.99 12.25 3.09
N SER A 179 -10.47 11.74 4.20
CA SER A 179 -9.47 10.65 4.20
C SER A 179 -10.04 9.34 3.66
N LYS A 180 -11.34 9.09 3.81
CA LYS A 180 -12.00 7.88 3.29
C LYS A 180 -12.13 7.86 1.77
N LYS A 181 -12.00 9.00 1.10
CA LYS A 181 -12.15 9.14 -0.37
C LYS A 181 -10.85 8.85 -1.13
N GLY A 182 -10.19 7.76 -0.82
CA GLY A 182 -8.92 7.39 -1.44
C GLY A 182 -8.92 5.99 -2.06
N CYS A 183 -7.79 5.65 -2.69
CA CYS A 183 -7.51 4.32 -3.22
C CYS A 183 -6.26 3.78 -2.51
N TYR A 184 -6.42 3.19 -1.32
CA TYR A 184 -5.31 2.77 -0.47
C TYR A 184 -5.71 1.74 0.58
N VAL A 185 -4.72 1.05 1.11
CA VAL A 185 -4.82 0.25 2.34
C VAL A 185 -4.16 1.02 3.46
N VAL A 186 -4.80 1.07 4.64
CA VAL A 186 -4.21 1.58 5.88
C VAL A 186 -3.67 0.42 6.69
N TYR A 187 -2.46 0.57 7.18
CA TYR A 187 -1.87 -0.30 8.18
C TYR A 187 -1.45 0.54 9.39
N GLY A 188 -2.08 0.31 10.54
CA GLY A 188 -1.74 0.98 11.80
C GLY A 188 -0.71 0.19 12.60
N ASN A 189 0.15 0.92 13.33
CA ASN A 189 1.14 0.29 14.21
C ASN A 189 0.44 -0.57 15.27
N PRO A 190 0.87 -1.82 15.47
CA PRO A 190 0.31 -2.67 16.52
C PRO A 190 0.53 -2.06 17.91
N HIS A 191 -0.53 -1.91 18.68
CA HIS A 191 -0.52 -1.32 20.03
C HIS A 191 -1.47 -2.05 20.97
N LYS A 192 -1.29 -1.92 22.28
CA LYS A 192 -2.26 -2.41 23.26
C LYS A 192 -3.37 -1.39 23.49
N ASP A 193 -4.61 -1.88 23.49
CA ASP A 193 -5.75 -1.09 23.91
C ASP A 193 -5.85 -1.00 25.46
N ALA A 194 -6.85 -0.26 25.94
CA ALA A 194 -7.10 -0.08 27.38
C ALA A 194 -7.34 -1.40 28.13
N ASN A 195 -7.73 -2.48 27.43
CA ASN A 195 -7.97 -3.81 28.00
C ASN A 195 -6.73 -4.72 27.90
N GLY A 196 -5.61 -4.22 27.38
CA GLY A 196 -4.39 -4.98 27.19
C GLY A 196 -4.37 -5.87 25.93
N SER A 197 -5.42 -5.81 25.11
CA SER A 197 -5.50 -6.57 23.84
C SER A 197 -4.72 -5.88 22.75
N ILE A 198 -3.97 -6.68 21.95
CA ILE A 198 -3.21 -6.12 20.81
C ILE A 198 -4.18 -5.80 19.68
N LYS A 199 -4.23 -4.53 19.32
CA LYS A 199 -5.00 -4.02 18.19
C LYS A 199 -4.10 -3.74 16.99
N ARG A 200 -4.61 -4.06 15.80
CA ARG A 200 -4.02 -3.75 14.51
C ARG A 200 -5.08 -3.12 13.64
N VAL A 201 -4.77 -1.99 13.07
CA VAL A 201 -5.63 -1.36 12.07
C VAL A 201 -5.19 -1.87 10.70
N ILE A 202 -6.08 -2.54 9.99
CA ILE A 202 -5.89 -2.93 8.58
C ILE A 202 -7.22 -2.66 7.89
N ASP A 203 -7.30 -1.54 7.19
CA ASP A 203 -8.52 -1.11 6.51
C ASP A 203 -8.23 -0.74 5.06
N ILE A 204 -9.26 -0.66 4.22
CA ILE A 204 -9.15 -0.39 2.80
C ILE A 204 -10.14 0.71 2.41
N SER A 205 -9.65 1.68 1.65
CA SER A 205 -10.47 2.70 1.01
C SER A 205 -10.44 2.53 -0.50
N THR A 206 -11.61 2.43 -1.13
CA THR A 206 -11.79 2.18 -2.57
C THR A 206 -12.55 3.27 -3.30
N ASP A 207 -13.04 4.29 -2.60
CA ASP A 207 -13.90 5.33 -3.19
C ASP A 207 -13.16 6.22 -4.19
N GLY A 208 -11.84 6.31 -4.08
CA GLY A 208 -10.96 7.05 -4.99
C GLY A 208 -10.30 6.19 -6.07
N CYS A 209 -10.62 4.89 -6.18
CA CYS A 209 -10.11 4.05 -7.23
C CYS A 209 -10.85 4.32 -8.54
#